data_ae210ea708ccd7ea1591b2afc5e95caf
#
_entry.id   ae210ea708ccd7ea1591b2afc5e95caf
#
_cell.length_a   1.000
_cell.length_b   1.000
_cell.length_c   1.000
_cell.angle_alpha   90.00
_cell.angle_beta   90.00
_cell.angle_gamma   90.00
#
_symmetry.space_group_name_H-M   'P 1'
#
loop_
_entity.id
_entity.type
_entity.pdbx_description
1 polymer ?
#
loop_
_entity_poly.entity_id
_entity_poly.type
_entity_poly.pdbx_seq_one_letter_code
_entity_poly.pdbx_strand_id
1 'polypeptide(L)'
;MNELIDKTRQWFHDKGIIANSTPLKQLEKTQEELTETRDAVVKFEHFNSEFYESLGKIGNMRYSLHEEIKDGIGDTVVTLIGVCEMYGFTLEECLQMAYDTISKRNGTMIDGVFVKSK
;
A
#
# COMPACT_ATOMS: atom_id res chain seq x y z
N MET A 1 13.45 -15.42 0.06
CA MET A 1 13.12 -14.00 -0.12
C MET A 1 12.31 -13.80 -1.37
N ASN A 2 11.55 -12.76 -1.43
CA ASN A 2 10.70 -12.51 -2.58
C ASN A 2 11.52 -11.89 -3.71
N GLU A 3 11.58 -12.57 -4.84
CA GLU A 3 12.30 -12.12 -6.03
C GLU A 3 11.80 -10.75 -6.52
N LEU A 4 10.50 -10.52 -6.43
CA LEU A 4 9.89 -9.26 -6.88
C LEU A 4 10.33 -8.08 -6.01
N ILE A 5 10.45 -8.29 -4.71
CA ILE A 5 10.97 -7.26 -3.79
C ILE A 5 12.42 -6.95 -4.14
N ASP A 6 13.23 -7.95 -4.40
CA ASP A 6 14.64 -7.77 -4.78
C ASP A 6 14.76 -7.02 -6.11
N LYS A 7 13.92 -7.33 -7.08
CA LYS A 7 13.88 -6.60 -8.37
C LYS A 7 13.50 -5.14 -8.17
N THR A 8 12.56 -4.87 -7.27
CA THR A 8 12.14 -3.50 -6.95
C THR A 8 13.27 -2.72 -6.28
N ARG A 9 14.00 -3.35 -5.37
CA ARG A 9 15.17 -2.75 -4.73
C ARG A 9 16.20 -2.35 -5.79
N GLN A 10 16.50 -3.24 -6.72
CA GLN A 10 17.47 -2.98 -7.80
C GLN A 10 16.98 -1.85 -8.70
N TRP A 11 15.68 -1.80 -8.98
CA TRP A 11 15.08 -0.74 -9.78
C TRP A 11 15.38 0.65 -9.21
N PHE A 12 15.32 0.81 -7.87
CA PHE A 12 15.62 2.08 -7.22
C PHE A 12 17.07 2.52 -7.48
N HIS A 13 18.00 1.58 -7.50
CA HIS A 13 19.41 1.88 -7.83
C HIS A 13 19.56 2.21 -9.31
N ASP A 14 18.96 1.41 -10.18
CA ASP A 14 19.07 1.58 -11.63
C ASP A 14 18.52 2.93 -12.10
N LYS A 15 17.48 3.41 -11.45
CA LYS A 15 16.87 4.71 -11.80
C LYS A 15 17.54 5.90 -11.11
N GLY A 16 18.56 5.65 -10.29
CA GLY A 16 19.27 6.71 -9.60
C GLY A 16 18.49 7.34 -8.45
N ILE A 17 17.41 6.71 -8.00
CA ILE A 17 16.57 7.26 -6.93
C ILE A 17 17.32 7.23 -5.60
N ILE A 18 18.02 6.14 -5.32
CA ILE A 18 18.79 6.04 -4.07
C ILE A 18 19.85 7.13 -3.96
N ALA A 19 20.53 7.42 -5.06
CA ALA A 19 21.57 8.44 -5.07
C ALA A 19 21.03 9.88 -5.06
N ASN A 20 19.80 10.11 -5.53
CA ASN A 20 19.27 11.46 -5.81
C ASN A 20 18.01 11.83 -5.06
N SER A 21 17.52 10.98 -4.16
CA SER A 21 16.34 11.26 -3.35
C SER A 21 16.67 11.12 -1.87
N THR A 22 15.69 11.30 -1.01
CA THR A 22 15.84 11.18 0.44
C THR A 22 14.70 10.33 1.00
N PRO A 23 14.89 9.73 2.19
CA PRO A 23 13.79 9.00 2.83
C PRO A 23 12.54 9.84 3.01
N LEU A 24 12.69 11.10 3.40
CA LEU A 24 11.54 11.98 3.60
C LEU A 24 10.77 12.22 2.29
N LYS A 25 11.48 12.45 1.19
CA LYS A 25 10.83 12.62 -0.11
C LYS A 25 10.09 11.36 -0.55
N GLN A 26 10.66 10.19 -0.27
CA GLN A 26 9.99 8.93 -0.56
C GLN A 26 8.75 8.72 0.33
N LEU A 27 8.78 9.15 1.59
CA LEU A 27 7.61 9.09 2.46
C LEU A 27 6.52 10.06 2.01
N GLU A 28 6.87 11.21 1.48
CA GLU A 28 5.92 12.12 0.85
C GLU A 28 5.24 11.44 -0.35
N LYS A 29 6.01 10.70 -1.13
CA LYS A 29 5.49 9.91 -2.24
C LYS A 29 4.57 8.79 -1.73
N THR A 30 4.94 8.14 -0.63
CA THR A 30 4.10 7.12 0.02
C THR A 30 2.74 7.72 0.39
N GLN A 31 2.74 8.91 0.98
CA GLN A 31 1.50 9.60 1.38
C GLN A 31 0.63 9.91 0.17
N GLU A 32 1.24 10.34 -0.92
CA GLU A 32 0.54 10.63 -2.17
C GLU A 32 -0.14 9.37 -2.73
N GLU A 33 0.61 8.27 -2.80
CA GLU A 33 0.09 6.99 -3.30
C GLU A 33 -1.01 6.43 -2.38
N LEU A 34 -0.85 6.60 -1.07
CA LEU A 34 -1.85 6.17 -0.10
C LEU A 34 -3.15 6.96 -0.26
N THR A 35 -3.05 8.26 -0.49
CA THR A 35 -4.22 9.13 -0.72
C THR A 35 -4.96 8.71 -1.99
N GLU A 36 -4.24 8.45 -3.08
CA GLU A 36 -4.84 7.97 -4.33
C GLU A 36 -5.55 6.63 -4.15
N THR A 37 -4.92 5.72 -3.38
CA THR A 37 -5.50 4.42 -3.06
C THR A 37 -6.79 4.58 -2.23
N ARG A 38 -6.75 5.46 -1.23
CA ARG A 38 -7.91 5.78 -0.40
C ARG A 38 -9.06 6.31 -1.24
N ASP A 39 -8.77 7.20 -2.17
CA ASP A 39 -9.80 7.79 -3.03
C ASP A 39 -10.46 6.71 -3.90
N ALA A 40 -9.67 5.76 -4.42
CA ALA A 40 -10.21 4.64 -5.18
C ALA A 40 -11.09 3.73 -4.32
N VAL A 41 -10.69 3.48 -3.06
CA VAL A 41 -11.48 2.69 -2.11
C VAL A 41 -12.79 3.39 -1.79
N VAL A 42 -12.75 4.69 -1.54
CA VAL A 42 -13.95 5.49 -1.25
C VAL A 42 -14.93 5.40 -2.43
N LYS A 43 -14.44 5.55 -3.66
CA LYS A 43 -15.27 5.41 -4.85
C LYS A 43 -15.93 4.03 -4.93
N PHE A 44 -15.14 2.99 -4.64
CA PHE A 44 -15.64 1.62 -4.70
C PHE A 44 -16.73 1.36 -3.64
N GLU A 45 -16.52 1.82 -2.42
CA GLU A 45 -17.46 1.63 -1.31
C GLU A 45 -18.77 2.40 -1.52
N HIS A 46 -18.69 3.56 -2.17
CA HIS A 46 -19.85 4.40 -2.46
C HIS A 46 -20.44 4.13 -3.85
N PHE A 47 -20.00 3.07 -4.49
CA PHE A 47 -20.48 2.68 -5.80
C PHE A 47 -21.95 2.27 -5.74
N ASN A 48 -22.81 2.97 -6.48
CA ASN A 48 -24.23 2.64 -6.55
C ASN A 48 -24.45 1.53 -7.59
N SER A 49 -24.47 0.29 -7.13
CA SER A 49 -24.58 -0.87 -8.01
C SER A 49 -25.88 -0.91 -8.80
N GLU A 50 -27.00 -0.48 -8.20
CA GLU A 50 -28.29 -0.48 -8.89
C GLU A 50 -28.29 0.48 -10.08
N PHE A 51 -27.76 1.69 -9.88
CA PHE A 51 -27.69 2.70 -10.93
C PHE A 51 -26.80 2.22 -12.09
N TYR A 52 -25.59 1.75 -11.77
CA TYR A 52 -24.64 1.31 -12.79
C TYR A 52 -25.10 0.01 -13.48
N GLU A 53 -25.77 -0.86 -12.77
CA GLU A 53 -26.32 -2.08 -13.33
C GLU A 53 -27.38 -1.75 -14.37
N SER A 54 -28.25 -0.78 -14.09
CA SER A 54 -29.29 -0.32 -15.03
C SER A 54 -28.69 0.29 -16.30
N LEU A 55 -27.45 0.80 -16.22
CA LEU A 55 -26.73 1.33 -17.38
C LEU A 55 -25.87 0.28 -18.07
N GLY A 56 -25.82 -0.95 -17.56
CA GLY A 56 -25.00 -2.02 -18.12
C GLY A 56 -23.50 -1.80 -17.93
N LYS A 57 -23.09 -0.98 -16.96
CA LYS A 57 -21.68 -0.59 -16.76
C LYS A 57 -21.04 -1.15 -15.51
N ILE A 58 -21.78 -1.87 -14.68
CA ILE A 58 -21.32 -2.29 -13.37
C ILE A 58 -20.04 -3.13 -13.40
N GLY A 59 -19.95 -4.10 -14.30
CA GLY A 59 -18.79 -4.98 -14.39
C GLY A 59 -17.51 -4.23 -14.70
N ASN A 60 -17.57 -3.34 -15.68
CA ASN A 60 -16.40 -2.56 -16.09
C ASN A 60 -15.96 -1.57 -15.01
N MET A 61 -16.92 -0.92 -14.36
CA MET A 61 -16.59 0.04 -13.29
C MET A 61 -15.94 -0.65 -12.09
N ARG A 62 -16.50 -1.78 -11.66
CA ARG A 62 -15.92 -2.55 -10.54
C ARG A 62 -14.53 -3.05 -10.87
N TYR A 63 -14.35 -3.58 -12.07
CA TYR A 63 -13.05 -4.06 -12.52
C TYR A 63 -12.02 -2.94 -12.50
N SER A 64 -12.38 -1.78 -13.05
CA SER A 64 -11.49 -0.61 -13.12
C SER A 64 -11.08 -0.12 -11.73
N LEU A 65 -12.01 -0.02 -10.79
CA LEU A 65 -11.72 0.42 -9.43
C LEU A 65 -10.89 -0.62 -8.68
N HIS A 66 -11.14 -1.91 -8.88
CA HIS A 66 -10.31 -2.98 -8.30
C HIS A 66 -8.87 -2.88 -8.78
N GLU A 67 -8.67 -2.63 -10.08
CA GLU A 67 -7.32 -2.49 -10.62
C GLU A 67 -6.62 -1.24 -10.08
N GLU A 68 -7.34 -0.13 -9.91
CA GLU A 68 -6.78 1.08 -9.30
C GLU A 68 -6.34 0.84 -7.85
N ILE A 69 -7.16 0.13 -7.07
CA ILE A 69 -6.84 -0.19 -5.67
C ILE A 69 -5.61 -1.09 -5.61
N LYS A 70 -5.57 -2.12 -6.44
CA LYS A 70 -4.45 -3.06 -6.50
C LYS A 70 -3.15 -2.33 -6.86
N ASP A 71 -3.21 -1.50 -7.89
CA ASP A 71 -2.08 -0.71 -8.37
C ASP A 71 -1.61 0.27 -7.28
N GLY A 72 -2.55 0.94 -6.62
CA GLY A 72 -2.25 1.87 -5.53
C GLY A 72 -1.58 1.22 -4.34
N ILE A 73 -2.00 0.01 -3.96
CA ILE A 73 -1.36 -0.75 -2.89
C ILE A 73 0.07 -1.10 -3.30
N GLY A 74 0.25 -1.59 -4.53
CA GLY A 74 1.57 -1.90 -5.06
C GLY A 74 2.49 -0.69 -5.06
N ASP A 75 2.01 0.44 -5.55
CA ASP A 75 2.78 1.69 -5.61
C ASP A 75 3.17 2.20 -4.22
N THR A 76 2.27 2.05 -3.24
CA THR A 76 2.56 2.40 -1.85
C THR A 76 3.69 1.52 -1.30
N VAL A 77 3.62 0.21 -1.53
CA VAL A 77 4.67 -0.73 -1.09
C VAL A 77 5.99 -0.42 -1.77
N VAL A 78 5.97 -0.09 -3.08
CA VAL A 78 7.20 0.28 -3.82
C VAL A 78 7.92 1.42 -3.13
N THR A 79 7.22 2.49 -2.74
CA THR A 79 7.87 3.62 -2.07
C THR A 79 8.47 3.23 -0.72
N LEU A 80 7.81 2.35 0.02
CA LEU A 80 8.32 1.84 1.30
C LEU A 80 9.57 0.99 1.11
N ILE A 81 9.63 0.19 0.05
CA ILE A 81 10.84 -0.56 -0.30
C ILE A 81 12.00 0.40 -0.55
N GLY A 82 11.74 1.51 -1.24
CA GLY A 82 12.74 2.54 -1.47
C GLY A 82 13.28 3.17 -0.17
N VAL A 83 12.39 3.47 0.77
CA VAL A 83 12.79 3.99 2.08
C VAL A 83 13.68 2.99 2.80
N CYS A 84 13.28 1.71 2.81
CA CYS A 84 14.10 0.65 3.42
C CYS A 84 15.49 0.59 2.81
N GLU A 85 15.55 0.65 1.48
CA GLU A 85 16.83 0.57 0.76
C GLU A 85 17.76 1.75 1.11
N MET A 86 17.19 2.93 1.32
CA MET A 86 17.98 4.12 1.71
C MET A 86 18.58 3.98 3.11
N TYR A 87 17.92 3.24 4.01
CA TYR A 87 18.42 3.02 5.37
C TYR A 87 19.23 1.74 5.52
N GLY A 88 19.30 0.90 4.48
CA GLY A 88 20.09 -0.32 4.52
C GLY A 88 19.45 -1.51 5.21
N PHE A 89 18.11 -1.50 5.33
CA PHE A 89 17.38 -2.68 5.80
C PHE A 89 16.33 -3.09 4.77
N THR A 90 15.65 -4.20 5.00
CA THR A 90 14.69 -4.74 4.04
C THR A 90 13.25 -4.61 4.54
N LEU A 91 12.31 -4.64 3.61
CA LEU A 91 10.88 -4.64 3.95
C LEU A 91 10.56 -5.86 4.83
N GLU A 92 11.15 -7.01 4.55
CA GLU A 92 10.94 -8.23 5.33
C GLU A 92 11.38 -8.05 6.77
N GLU A 93 12.52 -7.39 7.01
CA GLU A 93 12.98 -7.10 8.37
C GLU A 93 11.98 -6.21 9.11
N CYS A 94 11.45 -5.20 8.44
CA CYS A 94 10.44 -4.31 9.01
C CYS A 94 9.16 -5.07 9.35
N LEU A 95 8.71 -5.90 8.43
CA LEU A 95 7.48 -6.68 8.61
C LEU A 95 7.66 -7.71 9.72
N GLN A 96 8.82 -8.37 9.79
CA GLN A 96 9.11 -9.34 10.84
C GLN A 96 9.05 -8.68 12.23
N MET A 97 9.68 -7.51 12.37
CA MET A 97 9.65 -6.76 13.64
C MET A 97 8.21 -6.39 14.03
N ALA A 98 7.41 -5.93 13.08
CA ALA A 98 6.02 -5.59 13.32
C ALA A 98 5.22 -6.84 13.72
N TYR A 99 5.40 -7.94 13.02
CA TYR A 99 4.68 -9.19 13.29
C TYR A 99 5.02 -9.74 14.69
N ASP A 100 6.29 -9.70 15.07
CA ASP A 100 6.72 -10.15 16.39
C ASP A 100 6.00 -9.38 17.51
N THR A 101 5.70 -8.13 17.27
CA THR A 101 4.94 -7.30 18.21
C THR A 101 3.44 -7.59 18.16
N ILE A 102 2.84 -7.54 16.97
CA ILE A 102 1.37 -7.65 16.84
C ILE A 102 0.87 -9.05 17.16
N SER A 103 1.66 -10.09 16.90
CA SER A 103 1.27 -11.47 17.17
C SER A 103 1.05 -11.75 18.67
N LYS A 104 1.61 -10.90 19.51
CA LYS A 104 1.50 -11.05 20.98
C LYS A 104 0.44 -10.11 21.59
N ARG A 105 -0.20 -9.28 20.77
CA ARG A 105 -1.19 -8.34 21.26
C ARG A 105 -2.52 -9.02 21.55
N ASN A 106 -3.15 -8.60 22.65
CA ASN A 106 -4.53 -8.91 22.94
C ASN A 106 -5.35 -7.63 22.72
N GLY A 107 -6.59 -7.79 22.28
CA GLY A 107 -7.44 -6.65 22.03
C GLY A 107 -8.78 -7.07 21.46
N THR A 108 -9.55 -6.09 21.06
CA THR A 108 -10.89 -6.28 20.48
C THR A 108 -11.11 -5.33 19.32
N MET A 109 -12.04 -5.70 18.45
CA MET A 109 -12.43 -4.82 17.35
C MET A 109 -13.44 -3.79 17.85
N ILE A 110 -13.15 -2.51 17.59
CA ILE A 110 -14.04 -1.39 17.92
C ILE A 110 -14.13 -0.48 16.70
N ASP A 111 -15.32 -0.32 16.17
CA ASP A 111 -15.59 0.54 15.00
C ASP A 111 -14.65 0.27 13.82
N GLY A 112 -14.44 -1.01 13.51
CA GLY A 112 -13.62 -1.41 12.36
C GLY A 112 -12.12 -1.38 12.61
N VAL A 113 -11.67 -1.12 13.83
CA VAL A 113 -10.24 -1.04 14.18
C VAL A 113 -9.94 -1.97 15.35
N PHE A 114 -8.79 -2.66 15.26
CA PHE A 114 -8.31 -3.49 16.36
C PHE A 114 -7.70 -2.57 17.42
N VAL A 115 -8.29 -2.61 18.62
CA VAL A 115 -7.82 -1.80 19.75
C VAL A 115 -7.15 -2.72 20.75
N LYS A 116 -5.86 -2.48 20.99
CA LYS A 116 -5.09 -3.31 21.91
C LYS A 116 -5.50 -3.09 23.35
N SER A 117 -5.48 -4.17 24.13
CA SER A 117 -5.69 -4.10 25.57
C SER A 117 -4.50 -3.43 26.27
N LYS A 118 -4.76 -2.75 27.34
CA LYS A 118 -3.72 -2.12 28.16
C LYS A 118 -2.99 -3.14 29.01
#